data_9db7670161a8a66265c880245e383f05
#
_entry.id   9db7670161a8a66265c880245e383f05
#
_cell.length_a   1.000
_cell.length_b   1.000
_cell.length_c   1.000
_cell.angle_alpha   90.00
_cell.angle_beta   90.00
_cell.angle_gamma   90.00
#
_symmetry.space_group_name_H-M   'P 1'
#
loop_
_entity.id
_entity.type
_entity.pdbx_description
1 polymer ?
#
loop_
_entity_poly.entity_id
_entity_poly.type
_entity_poly.pdbx_seq_one_letter_code
_entity_poly.pdbx_strand_id
1 'polypeptide(L)'
;MQKILRKMINEMSVAWLLLLVGSLYFIWTVGLSNNTALFLYENSSQLILGGIAVLFLLNVYKARGIDFIFIGIGFLFFFFFSYFREVRSASFYTDMMIPLIIAFVLSIKWIEFGKIDRAVFLLLFSVVLTVTVYRVFTEIPIREGQSIWSPGNKLSDIWINTNTIGASVMTLAFLISGFASSFEKWYIRLLSVPAVVAAFATIWVCQSRGALVALIVFILLDLIPKSFMRVTRAPFIIYTVTAVAALPLSYFAAASKEVNLFTGREEIWADFYQTLAAKTQQVLVGMKPYFYTKRANQVLGNHNSYNSFLNLYGVIGLAIVVTLLLIFIGRRTLKGDLSNGQLTFIWAFFGIMTQSFMEDTLTSFAWLPIIYLLLGMSVHRFDQPTEMQKVPDELETTDESFENPEENHNEFSRMKKYHH
;
A
#
# COMPACT_ATOMS: atom_id res chain seq x y z
N MET A 1 -25.55 23.19 -6.43
CA MET A 1 -25.72 22.31 -5.25
C MET A 1 -24.91 21.00 -5.35
N GLN A 2 -25.05 20.16 -6.38
CA GLN A 2 -24.31 18.89 -6.52
C GLN A 2 -22.77 19.04 -6.48
N LYS A 3 -22.21 20.09 -7.12
CA LYS A 3 -20.75 20.34 -7.15
C LYS A 3 -20.20 20.65 -5.76
N ILE A 4 -20.93 21.45 -4.96
CA ILE A 4 -20.55 21.77 -3.58
C ILE A 4 -20.58 20.51 -2.71
N LEU A 5 -21.63 19.71 -2.82
CA LEU A 5 -21.79 18.47 -2.06
C LEU A 5 -20.64 17.49 -2.38
N ARG A 6 -20.29 17.29 -3.64
CA ARG A 6 -19.17 16.42 -4.04
C ARG A 6 -17.84 16.91 -3.47
N LYS A 7 -17.60 18.22 -3.47
CA LYS A 7 -16.39 18.81 -2.87
C LYS A 7 -16.35 18.55 -1.37
N MET A 8 -17.46 18.79 -0.65
CA MET A 8 -17.54 18.52 0.79
C MET A 8 -17.28 17.04 1.11
N ILE A 9 -17.89 16.10 0.37
CA ILE A 9 -17.66 14.66 0.56
C ILE A 9 -16.17 14.32 0.35
N ASN A 10 -15.53 14.92 -0.66
CA ASN A 10 -14.11 14.67 -0.91
C ASN A 10 -13.23 15.19 0.24
N GLU A 11 -13.46 16.40 0.73
CA GLU A 11 -12.73 16.96 1.87
C GLU A 11 -12.96 16.15 3.16
N MET A 12 -14.19 15.70 3.40
CA MET A 12 -14.50 14.78 4.50
C MET A 12 -13.75 13.45 4.36
N SER A 13 -13.63 12.91 3.16
CA SER A 13 -12.91 11.68 2.89
C SER A 13 -11.40 11.84 3.13
N VAL A 14 -10.81 12.96 2.72
CA VAL A 14 -9.40 13.29 2.99
C VAL A 14 -9.15 13.43 4.49
N ALA A 15 -10.00 14.18 5.21
CA ALA A 15 -9.88 14.37 6.65
C ALA A 15 -10.04 13.04 7.40
N TRP A 16 -10.99 12.20 7.00
CA TRP A 16 -11.22 10.88 7.60
C TRP A 16 -10.03 9.94 7.37
N LEU A 17 -9.45 9.95 6.17
CA LEU A 17 -8.25 9.18 5.86
C LEU A 17 -7.05 9.63 6.70
N LEU A 18 -6.85 10.94 6.84
CA LEU A 18 -5.81 11.51 7.72
C LEU A 18 -5.98 11.04 9.15
N LEU A 19 -7.20 11.07 9.66
CA LEU A 19 -7.53 10.64 11.02
C LEU A 19 -7.27 9.14 11.20
N LEU A 20 -7.71 8.31 10.27
CA LEU A 20 -7.50 6.86 10.31
C LEU A 20 -6.02 6.50 10.31
N VAL A 21 -5.26 7.02 9.34
CA VAL A 21 -3.83 6.71 9.21
C VAL A 21 -3.01 7.36 10.34
N GLY A 22 -3.37 8.58 10.74
CA GLY A 22 -2.76 9.28 11.87
C GLY A 22 -2.94 8.54 13.20
N SER A 23 -4.14 8.01 13.47
CA SER A 23 -4.41 7.20 14.68
C SER A 23 -3.57 5.92 14.72
N LEU A 24 -3.39 5.25 13.56
CA LEU A 24 -2.56 4.05 13.50
C LEU A 24 -1.07 4.38 13.72
N TYR A 25 -0.56 5.45 13.11
CA TYR A 25 0.81 5.88 13.38
C TYR A 25 1.01 6.39 14.80
N PHE A 26 -0.01 6.98 15.42
CA PHE A 26 0.04 7.35 16.84
C PHE A 26 0.33 6.13 17.71
N ILE A 27 -0.34 4.98 17.47
CA ILE A 27 -0.09 3.74 18.20
C ILE A 27 1.39 3.36 18.13
N TRP A 28 1.95 3.33 16.92
CA TRP A 28 3.32 2.87 16.70
C TRP A 28 4.38 3.89 17.15
N THR A 29 4.08 5.19 17.08
CA THR A 29 4.99 6.26 17.51
C THR A 29 5.05 6.41 19.01
N VAL A 30 3.91 6.36 19.69
CA VAL A 30 3.82 6.53 21.15
C VAL A 30 4.15 5.23 21.90
N GLY A 31 3.85 4.08 21.29
CA GLY A 31 4.08 2.77 21.90
C GLY A 31 3.00 2.34 22.90
N LEU A 32 2.95 1.04 23.15
CA LEU A 32 1.87 0.42 23.94
C LEU A 32 2.01 0.59 25.46
N SER A 33 3.06 1.24 25.94
CA SER A 33 3.16 1.70 27.33
C SER A 33 2.18 2.84 27.64
N ASN A 34 1.66 3.51 26.61
CA ASN A 34 0.66 4.57 26.73
C ASN A 34 -0.76 3.97 26.68
N ASN A 35 -1.60 4.25 27.67
CA ASN A 35 -2.96 3.70 27.78
C ASN A 35 -3.85 4.03 26.57
N THR A 36 -3.72 5.23 25.99
CA THR A 36 -4.50 5.61 24.80
C THR A 36 -4.04 4.82 23.56
N ALA A 37 -2.73 4.66 23.37
CA ALA A 37 -2.19 3.86 22.28
C ALA A 37 -2.56 2.38 22.43
N LEU A 38 -2.51 1.84 23.65
CA LEU A 38 -2.94 0.48 23.95
C LEU A 38 -4.44 0.28 23.64
N PHE A 39 -5.30 1.18 24.10
CA PHE A 39 -6.73 1.15 23.81
C PHE A 39 -7.00 1.16 22.29
N LEU A 40 -6.33 2.04 21.54
CA LEU A 40 -6.46 2.09 20.08
C LEU A 40 -5.94 0.82 19.41
N TYR A 41 -4.88 0.22 19.94
CA TYR A 41 -4.33 -1.03 19.43
C TYR A 41 -5.29 -2.21 19.61
N GLU A 42 -5.82 -2.38 20.82
CA GLU A 42 -6.78 -3.43 21.16
C GLU A 42 -8.07 -3.32 20.34
N ASN A 43 -8.49 -2.10 19.99
CA ASN A 43 -9.66 -1.82 19.17
C ASN A 43 -9.33 -1.53 17.70
N SER A 44 -8.09 -1.77 17.26
CA SER A 44 -7.64 -1.42 15.91
C SER A 44 -8.45 -2.11 14.80
N SER A 45 -8.89 -3.34 15.01
CA SER A 45 -9.70 -4.07 14.04
C SER A 45 -11.05 -3.41 13.79
N GLN A 46 -11.73 -2.94 14.83
CA GLN A 46 -12.99 -2.21 14.74
C GLN A 46 -12.79 -0.83 14.11
N LEU A 47 -11.73 -0.12 14.51
CA LEU A 47 -11.36 1.19 13.97
C LEU A 47 -11.10 1.09 12.45
N ILE A 48 -10.36 0.07 12.02
CA ILE A 48 -10.01 -0.13 10.61
C ILE A 48 -11.23 -0.54 9.81
N LEU A 49 -12.03 -1.49 10.31
CA LEU A 49 -13.27 -1.91 9.67
C LEU A 49 -14.23 -0.72 9.48
N GLY A 50 -14.54 0.00 10.56
CA GLY A 50 -15.41 1.17 10.51
C GLY A 50 -14.83 2.29 9.67
N GLY A 51 -13.52 2.57 9.81
CA GLY A 51 -12.84 3.61 9.06
C GLY A 51 -12.85 3.38 7.55
N ILE A 52 -12.59 2.16 7.10
CA ILE A 52 -12.64 1.80 5.68
C ILE A 52 -14.08 1.79 5.17
N ALA A 53 -15.04 1.28 5.96
CA ALA A 53 -16.44 1.27 5.58
C ALA A 53 -16.95 2.70 5.33
N VAL A 54 -16.64 3.65 6.21
CA VAL A 54 -17.01 5.07 6.03
C VAL A 54 -16.36 5.63 4.76
N LEU A 55 -15.05 5.43 4.54
CA LEU A 55 -14.38 5.90 3.32
C LEU A 55 -15.02 5.31 2.05
N PHE A 56 -15.35 4.03 2.07
CA PHE A 56 -15.97 3.35 0.95
C PHE A 56 -17.37 3.93 0.66
N LEU A 57 -18.23 4.05 1.68
CA LEU A 57 -19.58 4.58 1.54
C LEU A 57 -19.59 6.04 1.05
N LEU A 58 -18.67 6.87 1.53
CA LEU A 58 -18.53 8.25 1.07
C LEU A 58 -18.14 8.37 -0.42
N ASN A 59 -17.49 7.36 -1.00
CA ASN A 59 -16.90 7.46 -2.33
C ASN A 59 -17.45 6.46 -3.35
N VAL A 60 -18.25 5.45 -2.94
CA VAL A 60 -18.73 4.37 -3.84
C VAL A 60 -19.55 4.88 -5.02
N TYR A 61 -20.19 6.05 -4.90
CA TYR A 61 -20.92 6.67 -6.00
C TYR A 61 -20.03 7.08 -7.19
N LYS A 62 -18.71 7.12 -6.99
CA LYS A 62 -17.69 7.37 -8.03
C LYS A 62 -17.26 6.08 -8.76
N ALA A 63 -17.74 4.91 -8.33
CA ALA A 63 -17.41 3.61 -8.93
C ALA A 63 -17.84 3.56 -10.39
N ARG A 64 -16.98 3.04 -11.26
CA ARG A 64 -17.24 2.93 -12.71
C ARG A 64 -16.66 1.63 -13.29
N GLY A 65 -17.42 1.02 -14.20
CA GLY A 65 -16.92 -0.10 -15.01
C GLY A 65 -16.27 -1.19 -14.18
N ILE A 66 -14.95 -1.34 -14.31
CA ILE A 66 -14.21 -2.41 -13.64
C ILE A 66 -14.22 -2.34 -12.10
N ASP A 67 -14.51 -1.17 -11.50
CA ASP A 67 -14.56 -1.07 -10.04
C ASP A 67 -15.66 -1.99 -9.48
N PHE A 68 -16.77 -2.11 -10.20
CA PHE A 68 -17.84 -3.06 -9.84
C PHE A 68 -17.38 -4.51 -9.91
N ILE A 69 -16.47 -4.84 -10.83
CA ILE A 69 -15.89 -6.19 -10.91
C ILE A 69 -15.05 -6.46 -9.66
N PHE A 70 -14.19 -5.51 -9.23
CA PHE A 70 -13.42 -5.67 -8.00
C PHE A 70 -14.31 -5.80 -6.77
N ILE A 71 -15.34 -4.96 -6.67
CA ILE A 71 -16.33 -5.05 -5.58
C ILE A 71 -17.01 -6.44 -5.59
N GLY A 72 -17.46 -6.89 -6.77
CA GLY A 72 -18.08 -8.22 -6.94
C GLY A 72 -17.14 -9.35 -6.54
N ILE A 73 -15.86 -9.30 -6.95
CA ILE A 73 -14.85 -10.29 -6.52
C ILE A 73 -14.67 -10.25 -5.01
N GLY A 74 -14.64 -9.05 -4.38
CA GLY A 74 -14.57 -8.93 -2.93
C GLY A 74 -15.73 -9.59 -2.20
N PHE A 75 -16.96 -9.42 -2.68
CA PHE A 75 -18.13 -10.10 -2.14
C PHE A 75 -18.06 -11.62 -2.33
N LEU A 76 -17.72 -12.08 -3.54
CA LEU A 76 -17.57 -13.51 -3.84
C LEU A 76 -16.48 -14.14 -2.96
N PHE A 77 -15.38 -13.45 -2.77
CA PHE A 77 -14.30 -13.88 -1.87
C PHE A 77 -14.81 -14.04 -0.45
N PHE A 78 -15.50 -13.02 0.07
CA PHE A 78 -16.06 -13.07 1.42
C PHE A 78 -17.02 -14.25 1.60
N PHE A 79 -18.00 -14.41 0.72
CA PHE A 79 -18.99 -15.49 0.84
C PHE A 79 -18.36 -16.87 0.69
N PHE A 80 -17.44 -17.02 -0.27
CA PHE A 80 -16.74 -18.30 -0.48
C PHE A 80 -15.93 -18.68 0.78
N PHE A 81 -15.12 -17.79 1.30
CA PHE A 81 -14.28 -18.10 2.47
C PHE A 81 -15.09 -18.16 3.78
N SER A 82 -16.18 -17.42 3.91
CA SER A 82 -17.12 -17.56 5.03
C SER A 82 -17.80 -18.91 5.07
N TYR A 83 -18.11 -19.51 3.92
CA TYR A 83 -18.63 -20.86 3.84
C TYR A 83 -17.66 -21.92 4.43
N PHE A 84 -16.37 -21.72 4.23
CA PHE A 84 -15.32 -22.60 4.79
C PHE A 84 -14.80 -22.15 6.17
N ARG A 85 -15.41 -21.16 6.82
CA ARG A 85 -14.90 -20.55 8.07
C ARG A 85 -14.69 -21.57 9.19
N GLU A 86 -15.67 -22.42 9.44
CA GLU A 86 -15.60 -23.45 10.50
C GLU A 86 -14.46 -24.44 10.23
N VAL A 87 -14.34 -24.91 9.01
CA VAL A 87 -13.29 -25.86 8.59
C VAL A 87 -11.90 -25.26 8.77
N ARG A 88 -11.77 -23.95 8.52
CA ARG A 88 -10.52 -23.20 8.65
C ARG A 88 -10.30 -22.69 10.07
N SER A 89 -11.29 -22.76 10.95
CA SER A 89 -11.29 -22.10 12.26
C SER A 89 -10.87 -20.61 12.15
N ALA A 90 -11.34 -19.94 11.09
CA ALA A 90 -11.00 -18.56 10.78
C ALA A 90 -11.92 -17.57 11.50
N SER A 91 -11.43 -16.35 11.76
CA SER A 91 -12.23 -15.26 12.30
C SER A 91 -13.00 -14.53 11.19
N PHE A 92 -14.03 -13.78 11.58
CA PHE A 92 -14.72 -12.84 10.69
C PHE A 92 -13.77 -11.85 10.05
N TYR A 93 -12.81 -11.30 10.80
CA TYR A 93 -11.81 -10.35 10.31
C TYR A 93 -10.91 -10.96 9.24
N THR A 94 -10.58 -12.25 9.36
CA THR A 94 -9.83 -12.97 8.33
C THR A 94 -10.59 -12.98 7.01
N ASP A 95 -11.88 -13.35 7.03
CA ASP A 95 -12.69 -13.39 5.80
C ASP A 95 -12.90 -12.01 5.18
N MET A 96 -12.98 -10.96 6.03
CA MET A 96 -13.16 -9.58 5.60
C MET A 96 -11.89 -8.90 5.09
N MET A 97 -10.70 -9.44 5.33
CA MET A 97 -9.44 -8.76 5.02
C MET A 97 -9.31 -8.39 3.55
N ILE A 98 -9.53 -9.31 2.62
CA ILE A 98 -9.42 -9.04 1.17
C ILE A 98 -10.51 -8.08 0.68
N PRO A 99 -11.80 -8.25 1.03
CA PRO A 99 -12.83 -7.25 0.76
C PRO A 99 -12.47 -5.84 1.26
N LEU A 100 -11.91 -5.72 2.47
CA LEU A 100 -11.50 -4.44 3.03
C LEU A 100 -10.32 -3.82 2.29
N ILE A 101 -9.34 -4.63 1.87
CA ILE A 101 -8.24 -4.17 1.03
C ILE A 101 -8.78 -3.59 -0.28
N ILE A 102 -9.68 -4.31 -0.95
CA ILE A 102 -10.30 -3.85 -2.19
C ILE A 102 -11.07 -2.54 -1.96
N ALA A 103 -11.93 -2.49 -0.93
CA ALA A 103 -12.70 -1.31 -0.58
C ALA A 103 -11.81 -0.10 -0.29
N PHE A 104 -10.73 -0.31 0.47
CA PHE A 104 -9.78 0.75 0.82
C PHE A 104 -9.02 1.28 -0.40
N VAL A 105 -8.42 0.39 -1.20
CA VAL A 105 -7.65 0.77 -2.39
C VAL A 105 -8.55 1.48 -3.42
N LEU A 106 -9.79 1.03 -3.60
CA LEU A 106 -10.76 1.73 -4.46
C LEU A 106 -11.13 3.10 -3.88
N SER A 107 -11.35 3.21 -2.58
CA SER A 107 -11.63 4.50 -1.92
C SER A 107 -10.51 5.50 -2.16
N ILE A 108 -9.25 5.10 -1.97
CA ILE A 108 -8.08 5.95 -2.24
C ILE A 108 -8.02 6.35 -3.72
N LYS A 109 -8.32 5.44 -4.64
CA LYS A 109 -8.40 5.75 -6.08
C LYS A 109 -9.43 6.82 -6.39
N TRP A 110 -10.56 6.86 -5.67
CA TRP A 110 -11.68 7.77 -5.91
C TRP A 110 -11.55 9.12 -5.20
N ILE A 111 -10.77 9.22 -4.12
CA ILE A 111 -10.49 10.49 -3.43
C ILE A 111 -9.64 11.36 -4.34
N GLU A 112 -9.97 12.64 -4.43
CA GLU A 112 -9.20 13.64 -5.18
C GLU A 112 -8.24 14.34 -4.23
N PHE A 113 -6.93 14.12 -4.41
CA PHE A 113 -5.91 14.76 -3.59
C PHE A 113 -5.40 16.03 -4.25
N GLY A 114 -5.85 17.18 -3.75
CA GLY A 114 -5.34 18.48 -4.14
C GLY A 114 -3.87 18.70 -3.72
N LYS A 115 -3.27 19.81 -4.16
CA LYS A 115 -1.90 20.16 -3.74
C LYS A 115 -1.80 20.37 -2.23
N ILE A 116 -2.83 20.97 -1.62
CA ILE A 116 -2.88 21.20 -0.16
C ILE A 116 -2.98 19.87 0.57
N ASP A 117 -3.86 18.97 0.16
CA ASP A 117 -4.03 17.67 0.79
C ASP A 117 -2.70 16.89 0.80
N ARG A 118 -2.01 16.83 -0.35
CA ARG A 118 -0.70 16.18 -0.46
C ARG A 118 0.34 16.83 0.45
N ALA A 119 0.32 18.16 0.60
CA ALA A 119 1.23 18.87 1.50
C ALA A 119 0.91 18.55 2.98
N VAL A 120 -0.37 18.44 3.35
CA VAL A 120 -0.79 18.06 4.70
C VAL A 120 -0.36 16.63 5.03
N PHE A 121 -0.54 15.68 4.12
CA PHE A 121 -0.04 14.30 4.31
C PHE A 121 1.49 14.27 4.44
N LEU A 122 2.21 15.00 3.58
CA LEU A 122 3.66 15.10 3.63
C LEU A 122 4.14 15.67 4.98
N LEU A 123 3.48 16.72 5.48
CA LEU A 123 3.78 17.32 6.77
C LEU A 123 3.50 16.33 7.92
N LEU A 124 2.31 15.70 7.93
CA LEU A 124 1.95 14.72 8.95
C LEU A 124 3.00 13.61 9.05
N PHE A 125 3.33 12.97 7.94
CA PHE A 125 4.29 11.87 7.96
C PHE A 125 5.71 12.34 8.32
N SER A 126 6.10 13.55 7.93
CA SER A 126 7.40 14.12 8.32
C SER A 126 7.47 14.39 9.82
N VAL A 127 6.42 14.92 10.42
CA VAL A 127 6.33 15.13 11.88
C VAL A 127 6.37 13.79 12.61
N VAL A 128 5.57 12.82 12.18
CA VAL A 128 5.52 11.48 12.79
C VAL A 128 6.87 10.79 12.69
N LEU A 129 7.54 10.85 11.52
CA LEU A 129 8.89 10.31 11.35
C LEU A 129 9.88 10.97 12.31
N THR A 130 9.89 12.30 12.38
CA THR A 130 10.80 13.06 13.24
C THR A 130 10.60 12.68 14.71
N VAL A 131 9.36 12.61 15.18
CA VAL A 131 9.04 12.20 16.57
C VAL A 131 9.49 10.76 16.82
N THR A 132 9.20 9.83 15.90
CA THR A 132 9.60 8.43 16.05
C THR A 132 11.12 8.27 16.10
N VAL A 133 11.83 8.95 15.19
CA VAL A 133 13.31 8.96 15.16
C VAL A 133 13.87 9.54 16.45
N TYR A 134 13.37 10.69 16.88
CA TYR A 134 13.79 11.32 18.14
C TYR A 134 13.64 10.36 19.32
N ARG A 135 12.49 9.71 19.47
CA ARG A 135 12.24 8.75 20.54
C ARG A 135 13.17 7.55 20.48
N VAL A 136 13.39 6.99 19.29
CA VAL A 136 14.32 5.86 19.14
C VAL A 136 15.72 6.24 19.61
N PHE A 137 16.22 7.42 19.26
CA PHE A 137 17.57 7.82 19.62
C PHE A 137 17.72 8.32 21.06
N THR A 138 16.63 8.70 21.74
CA THR A 138 16.67 9.21 23.13
C THR A 138 16.23 8.18 24.17
N GLU A 139 15.37 7.22 23.78
CA GLU A 139 14.77 6.27 24.72
C GLU A 139 15.41 4.86 24.66
N ILE A 140 16.35 4.61 23.75
CA ILE A 140 17.08 3.33 23.71
C ILE A 140 17.96 3.20 24.94
N PRO A 141 17.78 2.15 25.74
CA PRO A 141 18.71 1.85 26.82
C PRO A 141 20.07 1.38 26.24
N ILE A 142 21.09 2.22 26.39
CA ILE A 142 22.46 1.88 25.97
C ILE A 142 23.13 1.13 27.12
N ARG A 143 23.61 -0.09 26.86
CA ARG A 143 24.36 -0.84 27.85
C ARG A 143 25.72 -0.20 28.09
N GLU A 144 26.24 -0.32 29.32
CA GLU A 144 27.54 0.18 29.69
C GLU A 144 28.64 -0.37 28.76
N GLY A 145 29.48 0.51 28.23
CA GLY A 145 30.53 0.15 27.26
C GLY A 145 30.06 -0.09 25.82
N GLN A 146 28.78 0.10 25.51
CA GLN A 146 28.26 -0.02 24.15
C GLN A 146 27.80 1.33 23.59
N SER A 147 27.84 1.46 22.27
CA SER A 147 27.26 2.61 21.57
C SER A 147 25.81 2.30 21.12
N ILE A 148 25.03 3.33 20.79
CA ILE A 148 23.69 3.18 20.22
C ILE A 148 23.69 2.33 18.92
N TRP A 149 24.81 2.29 18.22
CA TRP A 149 25.01 1.53 16.98
C TRP A 149 25.40 0.07 17.21
N SER A 150 25.65 -0.33 18.46
CA SER A 150 26.11 -1.68 18.78
C SER A 150 24.99 -2.71 18.64
N PRO A 151 25.27 -3.91 18.10
CA PRO A 151 24.31 -5.01 18.12
C PRO A 151 23.91 -5.36 19.56
N GLY A 152 22.61 -5.53 19.82
CA GLY A 152 22.11 -5.94 21.13
C GLY A 152 21.48 -4.82 21.97
N ASN A 153 21.49 -3.57 21.51
CA ASN A 153 20.61 -2.55 22.09
C ASN A 153 19.15 -2.96 21.88
N LYS A 154 18.37 -3.01 22.96
CA LYS A 154 16.98 -3.47 22.91
C LYS A 154 16.04 -2.32 23.18
N LEU A 155 15.08 -2.14 22.28
CA LEU A 155 13.96 -1.20 22.43
C LEU A 155 12.71 -1.87 23.04
N SER A 156 12.88 -3.04 23.63
CA SER A 156 11.79 -3.94 24.02
C SER A 156 10.88 -3.40 25.12
N ASP A 157 11.32 -2.43 25.89
CA ASP A 157 10.54 -1.92 27.04
C ASP A 157 9.49 -0.87 26.63
N ILE A 158 9.66 -0.27 25.45
CA ILE A 158 8.79 0.80 24.95
C ILE A 158 7.85 0.28 23.86
N TRP A 159 8.38 -0.57 22.99
CA TRP A 159 7.66 -1.14 21.85
C TRP A 159 7.66 -2.67 21.94
N ILE A 160 6.57 -3.30 21.53
CA ILE A 160 6.40 -4.76 21.58
C ILE A 160 7.51 -5.49 20.80
N ASN A 161 7.97 -4.91 19.70
CA ASN A 161 8.94 -5.55 18.81
C ASN A 161 9.72 -4.48 18.02
N THR A 162 11.03 -4.63 17.96
CA THR A 162 11.93 -3.76 17.19
C THR A 162 11.61 -3.76 15.70
N ASN A 163 11.13 -4.90 15.15
CA ASN A 163 10.69 -4.98 13.76
C ASN A 163 9.50 -4.08 13.45
N THR A 164 8.60 -3.86 14.42
CA THR A 164 7.45 -2.97 14.27
C THR A 164 7.88 -1.52 14.08
N ILE A 165 8.91 -1.08 14.84
CA ILE A 165 9.47 0.28 14.69
C ILE A 165 10.15 0.40 13.33
N GLY A 166 10.96 -0.59 12.95
CA GLY A 166 11.60 -0.63 11.64
C GLY A 166 10.57 -0.54 10.50
N ALA A 167 9.46 -1.27 10.58
CA ALA A 167 8.37 -1.22 9.63
C ALA A 167 7.68 0.17 9.62
N SER A 168 7.43 0.77 10.80
CA SER A 168 6.83 2.09 10.91
C SER A 168 7.68 3.16 10.24
N VAL A 169 8.96 3.22 10.56
CA VAL A 169 9.89 4.20 10.01
C VAL A 169 10.11 3.99 8.51
N MET A 170 10.20 2.75 8.05
CA MET A 170 10.28 2.40 6.64
C MET A 170 9.04 2.89 5.86
N THR A 171 7.84 2.59 6.36
CA THR A 171 6.59 3.01 5.70
C THR A 171 6.44 4.53 5.68
N LEU A 172 6.87 5.23 6.74
CA LEU A 172 6.91 6.70 6.78
C LEU A 172 7.84 7.27 5.71
N ALA A 173 9.06 6.71 5.56
CA ALA A 173 9.97 7.13 4.50
C ALA A 173 9.38 6.89 3.11
N PHE A 174 8.69 5.78 2.90
CA PHE A 174 7.99 5.47 1.65
C PHE A 174 6.86 6.46 1.34
N LEU A 175 6.03 6.79 2.33
CA LEU A 175 4.94 7.75 2.18
C LEU A 175 5.48 9.16 1.91
N ILE A 176 6.49 9.60 2.66
CA ILE A 176 7.15 10.91 2.43
C ILE A 176 7.72 10.97 1.02
N SER A 177 8.45 9.93 0.57
CA SER A 177 9.04 9.88 -0.75
C SER A 177 7.97 9.90 -1.86
N GLY A 178 6.89 9.15 -1.70
CA GLY A 178 5.78 9.08 -2.64
C GLY A 178 5.05 10.43 -2.75
N PHE A 179 4.68 11.03 -1.61
CA PHE A 179 4.01 12.34 -1.61
C PHE A 179 4.94 13.45 -2.11
N ALA A 180 6.21 13.48 -1.71
CA ALA A 180 7.19 14.44 -2.21
C ALA A 180 7.37 14.33 -3.74
N SER A 181 7.43 13.09 -4.27
CA SER A 181 7.54 12.82 -5.71
C SER A 181 6.26 13.15 -6.51
N SER A 182 5.12 13.34 -5.83
CA SER A 182 3.88 13.77 -6.47
C SER A 182 3.84 15.27 -6.80
N PHE A 183 4.80 16.07 -6.31
CA PHE A 183 4.93 17.47 -6.66
C PHE A 183 5.87 17.65 -7.86
N GLU A 184 5.59 18.65 -8.70
CA GLU A 184 6.41 18.99 -9.87
C GLU A 184 7.76 19.60 -9.46
N LYS A 185 7.80 20.34 -8.35
CA LYS A 185 8.95 21.09 -7.88
C LYS A 185 10.02 20.17 -7.31
N TRP A 186 11.22 20.21 -7.91
CA TRP A 186 12.33 19.33 -7.56
C TRP A 186 12.80 19.46 -6.09
N TYR A 187 12.75 20.67 -5.52
CA TYR A 187 13.16 20.89 -4.13
C TYR A 187 12.23 20.23 -3.11
N ILE A 188 10.94 20.06 -3.44
CA ILE A 188 10.02 19.27 -2.60
C ILE A 188 10.41 17.79 -2.64
N ARG A 189 10.81 17.29 -3.80
CA ARG A 189 11.29 15.89 -3.94
C ARG A 189 12.54 15.63 -3.11
N LEU A 190 13.38 16.62 -2.89
CA LEU A 190 14.56 16.48 -2.03
C LEU A 190 14.22 16.17 -0.57
N LEU A 191 12.98 16.43 -0.11
CA LEU A 191 12.54 16.05 1.25
C LEU A 191 12.54 14.53 1.47
N SER A 192 12.51 13.72 0.40
CA SER A 192 12.68 12.28 0.50
C SER A 192 14.07 11.88 1.01
N VAL A 193 15.11 12.64 0.70
CA VAL A 193 16.48 12.29 1.07
C VAL A 193 16.69 12.28 2.60
N PRO A 194 16.42 13.35 3.35
CA PRO A 194 16.54 13.31 4.81
C PRO A 194 15.61 12.27 5.44
N ALA A 195 14.42 12.05 4.90
CA ALA A 195 13.49 11.03 5.40
C ALA A 195 14.07 9.62 5.25
N VAL A 196 14.64 9.30 4.09
CA VAL A 196 15.27 8.00 3.81
C VAL A 196 16.53 7.81 4.67
N VAL A 197 17.36 8.84 4.82
CA VAL A 197 18.58 8.77 5.67
C VAL A 197 18.20 8.55 7.14
N ALA A 198 17.23 9.30 7.65
CA ALA A 198 16.74 9.14 9.03
C ALA A 198 16.13 7.74 9.25
N ALA A 199 15.35 7.26 8.28
CA ALA A 199 14.81 5.91 8.31
C ALA A 199 15.90 4.85 8.31
N PHE A 200 16.90 4.96 7.44
CA PHE A 200 18.01 4.02 7.37
C PHE A 200 18.76 3.95 8.72
N ALA A 201 19.12 5.09 9.29
CA ALA A 201 19.79 5.15 10.58
C ALA A 201 18.94 4.50 11.70
N THR A 202 17.65 4.81 11.74
CA THR A 202 16.75 4.29 12.76
C THR A 202 16.51 2.79 12.60
N ILE A 203 16.32 2.29 11.38
CA ILE A 203 16.14 0.85 11.09
C ILE A 203 17.42 0.08 11.46
N TRP A 204 18.58 0.66 11.21
CA TRP A 204 19.86 0.08 11.61
C TRP A 204 19.95 -0.09 13.13
N VAL A 205 19.61 0.95 13.88
CA VAL A 205 19.59 0.93 15.35
C VAL A 205 18.58 -0.08 15.89
N CYS A 206 17.40 -0.18 15.27
CA CYS A 206 16.38 -1.16 15.61
C CYS A 206 16.73 -2.59 15.20
N GLN A 207 17.78 -2.80 14.39
CA GLN A 207 18.21 -4.10 13.86
C GLN A 207 17.12 -4.85 13.09
N SER A 208 16.21 -4.11 12.47
CA SER A 208 15.12 -4.67 11.66
C SER A 208 15.61 -5.00 10.25
N ARG A 209 16.18 -6.19 10.08
CA ARG A 209 16.80 -6.64 8.81
C ARG A 209 15.83 -6.60 7.64
N GLY A 210 14.57 -7.04 7.84
CA GLY A 210 13.55 -7.04 6.79
C GLY A 210 13.21 -5.64 6.29
N ALA A 211 13.06 -4.68 7.21
CA ALA A 211 12.81 -3.29 6.86
C ALA A 211 14.04 -2.64 6.17
N LEU A 212 15.25 -3.00 6.60
CA LEU A 212 16.49 -2.49 5.99
C LEU A 212 16.62 -2.95 4.53
N VAL A 213 16.44 -4.24 4.27
CA VAL A 213 16.48 -4.79 2.90
C VAL A 213 15.41 -4.14 2.03
N ALA A 214 14.19 -4.00 2.54
CA ALA A 214 13.11 -3.36 1.81
C ALA A 214 13.39 -1.90 1.48
N LEU A 215 13.97 -1.14 2.42
CA LEU A 215 14.37 0.25 2.19
C LEU A 215 15.47 0.34 1.13
N ILE A 216 16.48 -0.52 1.17
CA ILE A 216 17.55 -0.58 0.16
C ILE A 216 16.97 -0.89 -1.22
N VAL A 217 16.11 -1.90 -1.32
CA VAL A 217 15.45 -2.27 -2.59
C VAL A 217 14.63 -1.10 -3.14
N PHE A 218 13.86 -0.42 -2.28
CA PHE A 218 13.11 0.77 -2.66
C PHE A 218 14.04 1.87 -3.22
N ILE A 219 15.14 2.19 -2.52
CA ILE A 219 16.11 3.20 -2.97
C ILE A 219 16.68 2.84 -4.34
N LEU A 220 17.14 1.60 -4.50
CA LEU A 220 17.72 1.14 -5.76
C LEU A 220 16.74 1.26 -6.92
N LEU A 221 15.48 0.87 -6.72
CA LEU A 221 14.44 0.96 -7.75
C LEU A 221 14.02 2.41 -8.04
N ASP A 222 13.95 3.25 -7.01
CA ASP A 222 13.55 4.66 -7.17
C ASP A 222 14.65 5.53 -7.80
N LEU A 223 15.92 5.13 -7.70
CA LEU A 223 17.05 5.76 -8.37
C LEU A 223 17.10 5.48 -9.89
N ILE A 224 16.49 4.39 -10.36
CA ILE A 224 16.45 4.09 -11.79
C ILE A 224 15.64 5.18 -12.54
N PRO A 225 16.10 5.66 -13.69
CA PRO A 225 15.40 6.69 -14.45
C PRO A 225 13.94 6.32 -14.71
N LYS A 226 13.02 7.19 -14.31
CA LYS A 226 11.57 6.95 -14.42
C LYS A 226 11.12 6.72 -15.87
N SER A 227 11.79 7.35 -16.84
CA SER A 227 11.57 7.14 -18.28
C SER A 227 11.85 5.70 -18.69
N PHE A 228 12.98 5.15 -18.25
CA PHE A 228 13.34 3.75 -18.51
C PHE A 228 12.28 2.80 -17.96
N MET A 229 11.85 3.02 -16.70
CA MET A 229 10.84 2.18 -16.05
C MET A 229 9.48 2.20 -16.78
N ARG A 230 9.09 3.36 -17.36
CA ARG A 230 7.85 3.47 -18.15
C ARG A 230 7.95 2.73 -19.48
N VAL A 231 9.06 2.89 -20.21
CA VAL A 231 9.26 2.27 -21.53
C VAL A 231 9.32 0.74 -21.41
N THR A 232 10.10 0.23 -20.47
CA THR A 232 10.31 -1.21 -20.28
C THR A 232 9.15 -1.92 -19.60
N ARG A 233 8.16 -1.19 -19.06
CA ARG A 233 7.09 -1.78 -18.23
C ARG A 233 7.64 -2.54 -17.01
N ALA A 234 8.85 -2.18 -16.56
CA ALA A 234 9.58 -2.87 -15.50
C ALA A 234 8.75 -3.14 -14.24
N PRO A 235 7.90 -2.21 -13.74
CA PRO A 235 7.08 -2.49 -12.57
C PRO A 235 6.22 -3.73 -12.73
N PHE A 236 5.53 -3.89 -13.85
CA PHE A 236 4.68 -5.06 -14.09
C PHE A 236 5.50 -6.36 -14.12
N ILE A 237 6.65 -6.35 -14.80
CA ILE A 237 7.52 -7.52 -14.90
C ILE A 237 8.05 -7.92 -13.52
N ILE A 238 8.56 -6.95 -12.74
CA ILE A 238 9.13 -7.19 -11.40
C ILE A 238 8.06 -7.73 -10.46
N TYR A 239 6.85 -7.14 -10.44
CA TYR A 239 5.74 -7.63 -9.63
C TYR A 239 5.31 -9.05 -10.01
N THR A 240 5.24 -9.35 -11.32
CA THR A 240 4.89 -10.68 -11.80
C THR A 240 5.91 -11.72 -11.38
N VAL A 241 7.21 -11.43 -11.59
CA VAL A 241 8.29 -12.33 -11.20
C VAL A 241 8.27 -12.57 -9.70
N THR A 242 8.13 -11.51 -8.90
CA THR A 242 8.08 -11.64 -7.43
C THR A 242 6.88 -12.45 -6.96
N ALA A 243 5.69 -12.17 -7.51
CA ALA A 243 4.48 -12.89 -7.13
C ALA A 243 4.55 -14.40 -7.45
N VAL A 244 5.19 -14.75 -8.57
CA VAL A 244 5.39 -16.15 -8.96
C VAL A 244 6.50 -16.81 -8.16
N ALA A 245 7.60 -16.09 -7.87
CA ALA A 245 8.79 -16.66 -7.23
C ALA A 245 8.66 -16.76 -5.69
N ALA A 246 7.84 -15.93 -5.05
CA ALA A 246 7.83 -15.79 -3.59
C ALA A 246 7.58 -17.11 -2.85
N LEU A 247 6.55 -17.87 -3.22
CA LEU A 247 6.27 -19.16 -2.59
C LEU A 247 7.31 -20.26 -2.91
N PRO A 248 7.70 -20.48 -4.19
CA PRO A 248 8.80 -21.39 -4.51
C PRO A 248 10.08 -21.09 -3.73
N LEU A 249 10.47 -19.81 -3.61
CA LEU A 249 11.66 -19.43 -2.84
C LEU A 249 11.49 -19.73 -1.35
N SER A 250 10.32 -19.46 -0.77
CA SER A 250 10.03 -19.80 0.62
C SER A 250 10.07 -21.31 0.87
N TYR A 251 9.45 -22.09 -0.03
CA TYR A 251 9.47 -23.56 0.04
C TYR A 251 10.87 -24.11 -0.11
N PHE A 252 11.65 -23.60 -1.06
CA PHE A 252 13.04 -24.04 -1.28
C PHE A 252 13.91 -23.72 -0.05
N ALA A 253 13.79 -22.53 0.51
CA ALA A 253 14.49 -22.17 1.75
C ALA A 253 14.11 -23.11 2.92
N ALA A 254 12.82 -23.46 3.04
CA ALA A 254 12.32 -24.39 4.05
C ALA A 254 12.85 -25.83 3.85
N ALA A 255 13.04 -26.26 2.61
CA ALA A 255 13.52 -27.61 2.27
C ALA A 255 15.05 -27.77 2.40
N SER A 256 15.79 -26.68 2.29
CA SER A 256 17.25 -26.69 2.34
C SER A 256 17.75 -26.60 3.78
N LYS A 257 18.48 -27.63 4.23
CA LYS A 257 19.13 -27.63 5.55
C LYS A 257 20.39 -26.74 5.61
N GLU A 258 20.90 -26.34 4.46
CA GLU A 258 22.13 -25.53 4.33
C GLU A 258 21.84 -24.03 4.32
N VAL A 259 20.62 -23.63 4.02
CA VAL A 259 20.19 -22.22 3.97
C VAL A 259 19.82 -21.77 5.37
N ASN A 260 20.57 -20.82 5.92
CA ASN A 260 20.25 -20.13 7.18
C ASN A 260 20.33 -18.60 6.96
N LEU A 261 19.63 -18.12 5.94
CA LEU A 261 19.62 -16.71 5.56
C LEU A 261 18.55 -15.90 6.33
N PHE A 262 17.49 -16.57 6.79
CA PHE A 262 16.30 -15.94 7.36
C PHE A 262 16.22 -16.05 8.89
N THR A 263 17.38 -16.24 9.56
CA THR A 263 17.49 -16.26 11.03
C THR A 263 16.64 -17.34 11.70
N GLY A 264 16.61 -18.55 11.10
CA GLY A 264 15.87 -19.71 11.62
C GLY A 264 14.36 -19.68 11.32
N ARG A 265 13.89 -18.79 10.43
CA ARG A 265 12.51 -18.83 9.94
C ARG A 265 12.27 -20.01 9.01
N GLU A 266 13.33 -20.54 8.42
CA GLU A 266 13.32 -21.73 7.56
C GLU A 266 12.71 -22.94 8.29
N GLU A 267 13.01 -23.12 9.58
CA GLU A 267 12.40 -24.17 10.41
C GLU A 267 10.89 -23.97 10.59
N ILE A 268 10.46 -22.71 10.79
CA ILE A 268 9.05 -22.36 10.92
C ILE A 268 8.32 -22.68 9.61
N TRP A 269 8.93 -22.33 8.47
CA TRP A 269 8.33 -22.59 7.15
C TRP A 269 8.31 -24.09 6.82
N ALA A 270 9.34 -24.85 7.19
CA ALA A 270 9.35 -26.30 7.00
C ALA A 270 8.21 -26.99 7.77
N ASP A 271 8.01 -26.64 9.03
CA ASP A 271 6.91 -27.16 9.85
C ASP A 271 5.53 -26.70 9.31
N PHE A 272 5.43 -25.46 8.87
CA PHE A 272 4.24 -24.93 8.22
C PHE A 272 3.85 -25.73 6.97
N TYR A 273 4.78 -25.95 6.05
CA TYR A 273 4.50 -26.71 4.83
C TYR A 273 4.13 -28.16 5.10
N GLN A 274 4.76 -28.81 6.08
CA GLN A 274 4.37 -30.16 6.52
C GLN A 274 2.94 -30.17 7.07
N THR A 275 2.58 -29.20 7.90
CA THR A 275 1.26 -29.06 8.48
C THR A 275 0.20 -28.79 7.41
N LEU A 276 0.50 -27.89 6.46
CA LEU A 276 -0.39 -27.56 5.36
C LEU A 276 -0.67 -28.76 4.44
N ALA A 277 0.37 -29.53 4.11
CA ALA A 277 0.28 -30.69 3.23
C ALA A 277 -0.48 -31.88 3.84
N ALA A 278 -0.77 -31.87 5.14
CA ALA A 278 -1.44 -32.97 5.82
C ALA A 278 -2.85 -33.27 5.29
N LYS A 279 -3.53 -32.26 4.75
CA LYS A 279 -4.92 -32.39 4.18
C LYS A 279 -5.04 -31.57 2.91
N THR A 280 -5.47 -32.20 1.82
CA THR A 280 -5.69 -31.52 0.53
C THR A 280 -6.62 -30.30 0.63
N GLN A 281 -7.67 -30.38 1.46
CA GLN A 281 -8.59 -29.25 1.67
C GLN A 281 -7.85 -28.04 2.25
N GLN A 282 -6.89 -28.23 3.16
CA GLN A 282 -6.09 -27.14 3.74
C GLN A 282 -5.23 -26.46 2.68
N VAL A 283 -4.66 -27.21 1.77
CA VAL A 283 -3.91 -26.67 0.64
C VAL A 283 -4.80 -25.81 -0.26
N LEU A 284 -6.04 -26.23 -0.51
CA LEU A 284 -6.94 -25.53 -1.43
C LEU A 284 -7.54 -24.24 -0.83
N VAL A 285 -8.10 -24.32 0.38
CA VAL A 285 -8.88 -23.21 0.97
C VAL A 285 -8.26 -22.61 2.24
N GLY A 286 -7.11 -23.10 2.65
CA GLY A 286 -6.43 -22.66 3.88
C GLY A 286 -6.79 -23.48 5.10
N MET A 287 -6.17 -23.13 6.21
CA MET A 287 -6.35 -23.82 7.51
C MET A 287 -6.46 -22.79 8.64
N LYS A 288 -6.62 -23.27 9.87
CA LYS A 288 -6.55 -22.43 11.07
C LYS A 288 -5.24 -21.64 11.12
N PRO A 289 -5.22 -20.46 11.75
CA PRO A 289 -3.99 -19.70 11.93
C PRO A 289 -2.87 -20.59 12.47
N TYR A 290 -1.76 -20.62 11.74
CA TYR A 290 -0.61 -21.47 12.08
C TYR A 290 0.25 -20.76 13.13
N PHE A 291 0.68 -21.54 14.13
CA PHE A 291 1.62 -21.10 15.14
C PHE A 291 2.70 -22.17 15.36
N TYR A 292 3.95 -21.76 15.24
CA TYR A 292 5.11 -22.60 15.53
C TYR A 292 5.41 -22.57 17.04
N THR A 293 5.43 -23.75 17.67
CA THR A 293 5.57 -23.91 19.13
C THR A 293 6.77 -24.76 19.55
N LYS A 294 7.62 -25.17 18.58
CA LYS A 294 8.77 -26.06 18.88
C LYS A 294 9.95 -25.34 19.52
N ARG A 295 9.98 -24.00 19.50
CA ARG A 295 10.97 -23.22 20.27
C ARG A 295 10.46 -22.98 21.67
N ALA A 296 11.32 -23.28 22.66
CA ALA A 296 10.98 -23.12 24.07
C ALA A 296 10.47 -21.72 24.39
N ASN A 297 9.28 -21.66 25.00
CA ASN A 297 8.60 -20.43 25.46
C ASN A 297 8.25 -19.40 24.40
N GLN A 298 8.18 -19.78 23.11
CA GLN A 298 7.79 -18.85 22.04
C GLN A 298 6.67 -19.44 21.19
N VAL A 299 5.65 -18.63 20.94
CA VAL A 299 4.60 -18.90 19.96
C VAL A 299 4.82 -17.94 18.80
N LEU A 300 5.25 -18.48 17.67
CA LEU A 300 5.65 -17.67 16.49
C LEU A 300 4.69 -17.91 15.34
N GLY A 301 4.31 -16.84 14.64
CA GLY A 301 3.59 -16.92 13.36
C GLY A 301 4.50 -17.34 12.20
N ASN A 302 3.97 -17.29 10.99
CA ASN A 302 4.73 -17.64 9.78
C ASN A 302 5.92 -16.72 9.53
N HIS A 303 5.87 -15.47 10.01
CA HIS A 303 6.84 -14.42 9.67
C HIS A 303 7.14 -14.33 8.17
N ASN A 304 6.11 -14.54 7.35
CA ASN A 304 6.15 -14.48 5.89
C ASN A 304 4.72 -14.29 5.39
N SER A 305 4.40 -13.14 4.84
CA SER A 305 3.03 -12.83 4.40
C SER A 305 2.54 -13.74 3.28
N TYR A 306 3.42 -14.24 2.41
CA TYR A 306 3.04 -15.16 1.33
C TYR A 306 2.59 -16.51 1.90
N ASN A 307 3.33 -17.04 2.87
CA ASN A 307 2.95 -18.23 3.62
C ASN A 307 1.66 -17.96 4.43
N SER A 308 1.50 -16.77 4.99
CA SER A 308 0.30 -16.39 5.73
C SER A 308 -0.92 -16.28 4.83
N PHE A 309 -0.81 -15.75 3.60
CA PHE A 309 -1.91 -15.83 2.62
C PHE A 309 -2.26 -17.28 2.26
N LEU A 310 -1.24 -18.12 2.04
CA LEU A 310 -1.45 -19.54 1.77
C LEU A 310 -2.08 -20.25 2.98
N ASN A 311 -1.66 -19.94 4.20
CA ASN A 311 -2.25 -20.43 5.44
C ASN A 311 -3.73 -20.06 5.56
N LEU A 312 -4.04 -18.77 5.34
CA LEU A 312 -5.39 -18.23 5.59
C LEU A 312 -6.38 -18.60 4.48
N TYR A 313 -5.94 -18.70 3.23
CA TYR A 313 -6.84 -18.80 2.07
C TYR A 313 -6.49 -19.94 1.09
N GLY A 314 -5.42 -20.69 1.36
CA GLY A 314 -4.95 -21.73 0.46
C GLY A 314 -4.50 -21.20 -0.89
N VAL A 315 -4.27 -22.12 -1.81
CA VAL A 315 -3.84 -21.79 -3.18
C VAL A 315 -4.93 -21.00 -3.94
N ILE A 316 -6.21 -21.30 -3.69
CA ILE A 316 -7.34 -20.60 -4.37
C ILE A 316 -7.33 -19.12 -3.99
N GLY A 317 -7.30 -18.81 -2.71
CA GLY A 317 -7.32 -17.41 -2.28
C GLY A 317 -6.06 -16.65 -2.64
N LEU A 318 -4.89 -17.30 -2.52
CA LEU A 318 -3.63 -16.69 -2.94
C LEU A 318 -3.63 -16.38 -4.45
N ALA A 319 -4.11 -17.28 -5.30
CA ALA A 319 -4.21 -17.04 -6.74
C ALA A 319 -5.12 -15.84 -7.05
N ILE A 320 -6.24 -15.70 -6.35
CA ILE A 320 -7.14 -14.54 -6.47
C ILE A 320 -6.40 -13.26 -6.06
N VAL A 321 -5.73 -13.24 -4.90
CA VAL A 321 -5.01 -12.07 -4.39
C VAL A 321 -3.90 -11.63 -5.34
N VAL A 322 -3.10 -12.57 -5.83
CA VAL A 322 -2.02 -12.30 -6.81
C VAL A 322 -2.61 -11.76 -8.11
N THR A 323 -3.67 -12.38 -8.62
CA THR A 323 -4.36 -11.91 -9.85
C THR A 323 -4.88 -10.49 -9.68
N LEU A 324 -5.55 -10.19 -8.58
CA LEU A 324 -6.04 -8.84 -8.27
C LEU A 324 -4.90 -7.83 -8.23
N LEU A 325 -3.80 -8.14 -7.54
CA LEU A 325 -2.62 -7.28 -7.46
C LEU A 325 -2.04 -7.00 -8.85
N LEU A 326 -1.84 -8.05 -9.67
CA LEU A 326 -1.30 -7.93 -11.02
C LEU A 326 -2.22 -7.13 -11.95
N ILE A 327 -3.55 -7.28 -11.84
CA ILE A 327 -4.50 -6.46 -12.58
C ILE A 327 -4.40 -4.99 -12.13
N PHE A 328 -4.33 -4.72 -10.81
CA PHE A 328 -4.19 -3.35 -10.30
C PHE A 328 -2.94 -2.66 -10.84
N ILE A 329 -1.79 -3.29 -10.67
CA ILE A 329 -0.51 -2.75 -11.13
C ILE A 329 -0.44 -2.71 -12.67
N GLY A 330 -0.83 -3.82 -13.34
CA GLY A 330 -0.73 -3.96 -14.79
C GLY A 330 -1.54 -2.92 -15.56
N ARG A 331 -2.76 -2.63 -15.14
CA ARG A 331 -3.62 -1.65 -15.82
C ARG A 331 -2.99 -0.26 -15.95
N ARG A 332 -2.12 0.11 -15.03
CA ARG A 332 -1.43 1.40 -15.06
C ARG A 332 -0.06 1.30 -15.72
N THR A 333 0.72 0.31 -15.31
CA THR A 333 2.09 0.15 -15.80
C THR A 333 2.14 -0.17 -17.28
N LEU A 334 1.19 -0.99 -17.79
CA LEU A 334 1.14 -1.36 -19.20
C LEU A 334 0.76 -0.19 -20.13
N LYS A 335 0.03 0.82 -19.63
CA LYS A 335 -0.28 2.02 -20.40
C LYS A 335 0.91 2.97 -20.57
N GLY A 336 1.86 2.94 -19.65
CA GLY A 336 3.05 3.76 -19.68
C GLY A 336 2.86 5.24 -19.30
N ASP A 337 1.65 5.63 -18.84
CA ASP A 337 1.26 6.99 -18.48
C ASP A 337 1.43 7.29 -16.97
N LEU A 338 2.39 6.63 -16.31
CA LEU A 338 2.63 6.80 -14.88
C LEU A 338 3.31 8.13 -14.56
N SER A 339 2.79 8.87 -13.60
CA SER A 339 3.47 10.02 -13.02
C SER A 339 4.67 9.57 -12.15
N ASN A 340 5.56 10.52 -11.81
CA ASN A 340 6.69 10.21 -10.92
C ASN A 340 6.22 9.75 -9.54
N GLY A 341 5.20 10.41 -8.99
CA GLY A 341 4.62 10.02 -7.71
C GLY A 341 4.06 8.60 -7.73
N GLN A 342 3.32 8.24 -8.78
CA GLN A 342 2.79 6.88 -8.93
C GLN A 342 3.91 5.84 -8.97
N LEU A 343 4.99 6.07 -9.74
CA LEU A 343 6.12 5.16 -9.79
C LEU A 343 6.81 5.00 -8.43
N THR A 344 7.02 6.11 -7.70
CA THR A 344 7.58 6.04 -6.35
C THR A 344 6.68 5.24 -5.41
N PHE A 345 5.34 5.42 -5.45
CA PHE A 345 4.41 4.61 -4.66
C PHE A 345 4.38 3.13 -5.07
N ILE A 346 4.54 2.82 -6.37
CA ILE A 346 4.70 1.45 -6.85
C ILE A 346 5.93 0.81 -6.20
N TRP A 347 7.08 1.48 -6.22
CA TRP A 347 8.30 0.95 -5.61
C TRP A 347 8.23 0.89 -4.09
N ALA A 348 7.54 1.83 -3.47
CA ALA A 348 7.27 1.80 -2.04
C ALA A 348 6.44 0.56 -1.64
N PHE A 349 5.37 0.26 -2.37
CA PHE A 349 4.60 -0.97 -2.13
C PHE A 349 5.40 -2.24 -2.46
N PHE A 350 6.27 -2.20 -3.47
CA PHE A 350 7.22 -3.29 -3.73
C PHE A 350 8.19 -3.50 -2.57
N GLY A 351 8.66 -2.43 -1.94
CA GLY A 351 9.44 -2.51 -0.69
C GLY A 351 8.68 -3.25 0.43
N ILE A 352 7.37 -2.98 0.58
CA ILE A 352 6.52 -3.76 1.51
C ILE A 352 6.47 -5.23 1.13
N MET A 353 6.30 -5.56 -0.15
CA MET A 353 6.33 -6.95 -0.62
C MET A 353 7.66 -7.63 -0.30
N THR A 354 8.77 -6.91 -0.42
CA THR A 354 10.11 -7.40 -0.06
C THR A 354 10.23 -7.67 1.44
N GLN A 355 9.80 -6.73 2.30
CA GLN A 355 9.76 -6.95 3.74
C GLN A 355 8.88 -8.14 4.11
N SER A 356 7.77 -8.29 3.43
CA SER A 356 6.75 -9.32 3.67
C SER A 356 7.22 -10.74 3.39
N PHE A 357 8.39 -10.91 2.80
CA PHE A 357 9.07 -12.20 2.72
C PHE A 357 9.65 -12.65 4.07
N MET A 358 9.88 -11.72 4.98
CA MET A 358 10.43 -11.97 6.32
C MET A 358 9.49 -11.59 7.45
N GLU A 359 8.35 -10.97 7.17
CA GLU A 359 7.38 -10.50 8.16
C GLU A 359 5.94 -10.66 7.65
N ASP A 360 4.97 -10.70 8.56
CA ASP A 360 3.54 -10.83 8.23
C ASP A 360 2.88 -9.49 7.86
N THR A 361 3.63 -8.57 7.26
CA THR A 361 3.24 -7.17 7.07
C THR A 361 2.00 -7.02 6.18
N LEU A 362 1.93 -7.73 5.03
CA LEU A 362 0.78 -7.67 4.11
C LEU A 362 -0.50 -8.30 4.69
N THR A 363 -0.38 -9.19 5.66
CA THR A 363 -1.50 -9.91 6.28
C THR A 363 -1.85 -9.39 7.67
N SER A 364 -1.11 -8.39 8.16
CA SER A 364 -1.38 -7.76 9.45
C SER A 364 -2.53 -6.77 9.35
N PHE A 365 -3.62 -7.05 10.03
CA PHE A 365 -4.82 -6.22 10.00
C PHE A 365 -4.54 -4.80 10.51
N ALA A 366 -3.76 -4.65 11.58
CA ALA A 366 -3.39 -3.36 12.16
C ALA A 366 -2.54 -2.47 11.23
N TRP A 367 -1.89 -3.05 10.22
CA TRP A 367 -1.09 -2.34 9.23
C TRP A 367 -1.83 -2.07 7.91
N LEU A 368 -3.01 -2.64 7.71
CA LEU A 368 -3.74 -2.64 6.45
C LEU A 368 -3.89 -1.22 5.84
N PRO A 369 -4.41 -0.18 6.55
CA PRO A 369 -4.56 1.14 5.95
C PRO A 369 -3.23 1.80 5.59
N ILE A 370 -2.18 1.58 6.38
CA ILE A 370 -0.85 2.15 6.12
C ILE A 370 -0.26 1.56 4.84
N ILE A 371 -0.28 0.23 4.72
CA ILE A 371 0.34 -0.51 3.62
C ILE A 371 -0.43 -0.32 2.32
N TYR A 372 -1.74 -0.49 2.38
CA TYR A 372 -2.57 -0.42 1.18
C TYR A 372 -2.87 1.03 0.75
N LEU A 373 -2.54 2.05 1.59
CA LEU A 373 -2.46 3.43 1.12
C LEU A 373 -1.40 3.57 0.03
N LEU A 374 -0.23 2.93 0.18
CA LEU A 374 0.82 2.93 -0.84
C LEU A 374 0.32 2.35 -2.16
N LEU A 375 -0.40 1.22 -2.11
CA LEU A 375 -1.00 0.60 -3.29
C LEU A 375 -2.09 1.48 -3.90
N GLY A 376 -2.97 2.06 -3.10
CA GLY A 376 -4.02 2.97 -3.55
C GLY A 376 -3.45 4.21 -4.24
N MET A 377 -2.42 4.83 -3.65
CA MET A 377 -1.74 5.99 -4.22
C MET A 377 -0.97 5.67 -5.51
N SER A 378 -0.49 4.43 -5.67
CA SER A 378 0.19 3.98 -6.90
C SER A 378 -0.70 4.00 -8.14
N VAL A 379 -2.02 3.85 -7.95
CA VAL A 379 -3.02 3.89 -9.04
C VAL A 379 -3.78 5.21 -9.11
N HIS A 380 -3.61 6.10 -8.11
CA HIS A 380 -4.22 7.41 -8.08
C HIS A 380 -3.61 8.35 -9.13
N ARG A 381 -4.44 9.19 -9.78
CA ARG A 381 -3.98 10.18 -10.78
C ARG A 381 -3.76 11.53 -10.13
N PHE A 382 -2.50 11.96 -10.00
CA PHE A 382 -2.13 13.24 -9.41
C PHE A 382 -2.34 14.45 -10.35
N ASP A 383 -2.35 14.23 -11.66
CA ASP A 383 -2.21 15.28 -12.68
C ASP A 383 -3.50 15.52 -13.49
N GLN A 384 -4.63 14.94 -13.11
CA GLN A 384 -5.89 15.31 -13.76
C GLN A 384 -6.37 16.64 -13.20
N PRO A 385 -6.63 17.64 -14.07
CA PRO A 385 -7.46 18.77 -13.66
C PRO A 385 -8.75 18.17 -13.09
N THR A 386 -9.14 18.62 -11.93
CA THR A 386 -10.43 18.27 -11.33
C THR A 386 -11.47 18.40 -12.43
N GLU A 387 -12.34 17.40 -12.65
CA GLU A 387 -13.44 17.49 -13.65
C GLU A 387 -14.27 18.77 -13.46
N MET A 388 -14.10 19.45 -12.34
CA MET A 388 -14.64 20.78 -12.05
C MET A 388 -14.02 21.92 -12.88
N GLN A 389 -12.83 21.75 -13.49
CA GLN A 389 -12.20 22.77 -14.34
C GLN A 389 -12.54 22.60 -15.82
N LYS A 390 -13.18 21.51 -16.22
CA LYS A 390 -13.79 21.37 -17.55
C LYS A 390 -15.25 21.79 -17.51
N VAL A 391 -15.52 23.06 -17.20
CA VAL A 391 -16.70 23.71 -17.73
C VAL A 391 -16.35 24.01 -19.19
N PRO A 392 -17.10 23.51 -20.16
CA PRO A 392 -16.93 24.01 -21.51
C PRO A 392 -17.22 25.50 -21.47
N ASP A 393 -16.30 26.33 -21.96
CA ASP A 393 -16.53 27.74 -22.31
C ASP A 393 -17.52 27.87 -23.51
N GLU A 394 -18.34 26.85 -23.73
CA GLU A 394 -19.36 26.82 -24.81
C GLU A 394 -20.73 27.34 -24.34
N LEU A 395 -20.74 28.35 -23.47
CA LEU A 395 -21.93 29.17 -23.21
C LEU A 395 -21.57 30.67 -23.28
N GLU A 396 -20.60 31.01 -24.13
CA GLU A 396 -20.47 32.39 -24.61
C GLU A 396 -21.10 32.48 -26.00
N THR A 397 -22.27 33.13 -25.99
CA THR A 397 -22.85 33.92 -27.07
C THR A 397 -23.07 33.22 -28.41
N THR A 398 -24.19 32.49 -28.54
CA THR A 398 -24.99 32.63 -29.75
C THR A 398 -25.83 33.88 -29.58
N ASP A 399 -25.24 35.05 -29.82
CA ASP A 399 -25.97 36.18 -30.35
C ASP A 399 -26.40 35.78 -31.78
N GLU A 400 -27.60 35.25 -31.88
CA GLU A 400 -28.32 35.17 -33.14
C GLU A 400 -28.64 36.61 -33.59
N SER A 401 -27.68 37.22 -34.31
CA SER A 401 -28.01 38.27 -35.24
C SER A 401 -28.76 37.63 -36.40
N PHE A 402 -30.07 37.83 -36.41
CA PHE A 402 -30.93 37.66 -37.57
C PHE A 402 -30.37 38.57 -38.70
N GLU A 403 -29.58 38.04 -39.60
CA GLU A 403 -29.29 38.62 -40.89
C GLU A 403 -30.06 37.90 -42.01
N ASN A 404 -30.82 38.75 -42.73
CA ASN A 404 -31.66 38.47 -43.87
C ASN A 404 -31.03 37.58 -44.93
N PRO A 405 -31.83 36.68 -45.55
CA PRO A 405 -31.38 35.95 -46.74
C PRO A 405 -31.81 36.74 -48.00
N GLU A 406 -30.96 37.68 -48.45
CA GLU A 406 -31.01 38.17 -49.85
C GLU A 406 -29.60 38.53 -50.32
N GLU A 407 -29.30 38.05 -51.56
CA GLU A 407 -28.14 38.38 -52.39
C GLU A 407 -26.81 37.67 -52.09
N ASN A 408 -26.55 36.57 -52.84
CA ASN A 408 -25.52 36.62 -53.86
C ASN A 408 -25.43 35.34 -54.73
N HIS A 409 -26.10 35.39 -55.89
CA HIS A 409 -25.65 34.71 -57.10
C HIS A 409 -24.33 35.36 -57.52
N ASN A 410 -23.26 34.59 -57.55
CA ASN A 410 -22.08 34.65 -58.45
C ASN A 410 -20.80 34.25 -57.71
N GLU A 411 -20.45 33.02 -57.84
CA GLU A 411 -19.03 32.57 -57.91
C GLU A 411 -18.91 31.09 -58.21
N PHE A 412 -19.59 30.69 -59.33
CA PHE A 412 -19.29 29.45 -60.02
C PHE A 412 -18.33 29.76 -61.15
N SER A 413 -17.05 30.02 -60.88
CA SER A 413 -16.02 29.98 -61.90
C SER A 413 -14.65 30.29 -61.33
N ARG A 414 -14.05 29.32 -60.63
CA ARG A 414 -12.56 29.21 -60.46
C ARG A 414 -12.15 27.89 -59.84
N MET A 415 -12.52 26.81 -60.48
CA MET A 415 -11.82 25.54 -60.34
C MET A 415 -11.43 25.04 -61.69
N LYS A 416 -10.31 25.49 -62.20
CA LYS A 416 -9.49 24.84 -63.22
C LYS A 416 -8.16 25.55 -63.29
N LYS A 417 -7.13 24.93 -62.70
CA LYS A 417 -5.71 24.92 -63.09
C LYS A 417 -4.87 24.66 -61.82
N TYR A 418 -4.38 23.47 -61.75
CA TYR A 418 -2.97 23.14 -61.58
C TYR A 418 -2.84 21.62 -61.45
N HIS A 419 -2.77 20.99 -62.65
CA HIS A 419 -1.98 19.78 -62.82
C HIS A 419 -0.59 20.29 -63.21
N HIS A 420 0.42 19.96 -62.41
CA HIS A 420 1.74 19.42 -62.85
C HIS A 420 2.48 19.02 -61.58
#